data_2e5f29815eeb3039711df791d3745a7d
#
_entry.id   2e5f29815eeb3039711df791d3745a7d
#
_cell.length_a   1.000
_cell.length_b   1.000
_cell.length_c   1.000
_cell.angle_alpha   90.00
_cell.angle_beta   90.00
_cell.angle_gamma   90.00
#
_symmetry.space_group_name_H-M   'P 1'
#
loop_
_entity.id
_entity.type
_entity.pdbx_description
1 polymer ?
#
loop_
_entity_poly.entity_id
_entity_poly.type
_entity_poly.pdbx_seq_one_letter_code
_entity_poly.pdbx_strand_id
1 'polypeptide(L)'
;DGEYILIAGQHDKSLQWQNMPPMSNWFLDTYNEIRKYTQRPIIFRPHPRCRLPEIERGLRHVFRQEPQHVNGTYDSFDMGFDDVYCTISYSSNPGVHSVIEGVPAFVSTHSLAYDVANDIDFLHDIENPIMPDRTQWLNDYAHTEYTLEEISQGIPLKNLTSKLI
;
A
#
# COMPACT_ATOMS: atom_id res chain seq x y z
N ASP A 1 1.04 17.03 -4.55
CA ASP A 1 1.70 17.82 -3.46
C ASP A 1 0.96 17.61 -2.13
N GLY A 2 0.88 16.37 -1.65
CA GLY A 2 0.21 16.03 -0.41
C GLY A 2 0.98 16.47 0.85
N GLU A 3 0.28 16.52 1.98
CA GLU A 3 0.87 16.87 3.29
C GLU A 3 1.24 15.62 4.09
N TYR A 4 0.40 14.57 4.03
CA TYR A 4 0.46 13.43 4.93
C TYR A 4 1.30 12.28 4.41
N ILE A 5 2.03 11.60 5.29
CA ILE A 5 2.58 10.28 5.02
C ILE A 5 1.54 9.25 5.46
N LEU A 6 1.13 8.38 4.54
CA LEU A 6 0.25 7.27 4.85
C LEU A 6 1.07 6.03 5.19
N ILE A 7 0.95 5.52 6.42
CA ILE A 7 1.48 4.20 6.78
C ILE A 7 0.31 3.21 6.77
N ALA A 8 0.34 2.28 5.82
CA ALA A 8 -0.70 1.27 5.65
C ALA A 8 -0.29 -0.06 6.28
N GLY A 9 -1.04 -0.48 7.28
CA GLY A 9 -0.85 -1.77 7.93
C GLY A 9 -1.21 -2.95 7.01
N GLN A 10 -0.63 -4.11 7.29
CA GLN A 10 -0.90 -5.36 6.60
C GLN A 10 -1.57 -6.36 7.53
N HIS A 11 -2.26 -7.34 6.96
CA HIS A 11 -2.81 -8.44 7.75
C HIS A 11 -1.65 -9.31 8.30
N ASP A 12 -1.55 -9.43 9.61
CA ASP A 12 -0.47 -10.12 10.32
C ASP A 12 -0.45 -11.65 10.08
N LYS A 13 -1.53 -12.21 9.51
CA LYS A 13 -1.65 -13.64 9.15
C LYS A 13 -1.46 -13.88 7.64
N SER A 14 -1.10 -12.86 6.86
CA SER A 14 -0.81 -13.04 5.45
C SER A 14 0.50 -13.83 5.25
N LEU A 15 0.58 -14.58 4.14
CA LEU A 15 1.78 -15.36 3.82
C LEU A 15 3.04 -14.47 3.73
N GLN A 16 2.90 -13.25 3.21
CA GLN A 16 3.97 -12.29 3.08
C GLN A 16 4.44 -11.71 4.42
N TRP A 17 3.67 -11.95 5.51
CA TRP A 17 4.01 -11.48 6.86
C TRP A 17 4.63 -12.58 7.74
N GLN A 18 4.83 -13.79 7.20
CA GLN A 18 5.47 -14.87 7.94
C GLN A 18 6.88 -14.50 8.36
N ASN A 19 7.21 -14.76 9.63
CA ASN A 19 8.48 -14.40 10.26
C ASN A 19 8.75 -12.89 10.40
N MET A 20 7.76 -12.05 10.13
CA MET A 20 7.83 -10.61 10.39
C MET A 20 7.46 -10.30 11.85
N PRO A 21 7.93 -9.17 12.40
CA PRO A 21 7.53 -8.74 13.74
C PRO A 21 6.01 -8.49 13.81
N PRO A 22 5.41 -8.45 15.01
CA PRO A 22 4.03 -8.01 15.18
C PRO A 22 3.79 -6.68 14.46
N MET A 23 2.61 -6.50 13.85
CA MET A 23 2.27 -5.30 13.07
C MET A 23 2.45 -4.00 13.87
N SER A 24 2.17 -4.06 15.19
CA SER A 24 2.39 -2.93 16.10
C SER A 24 3.88 -2.53 16.18
N ASN A 25 4.77 -3.51 16.23
CA ASN A 25 6.21 -3.26 16.29
C ASN A 25 6.72 -2.69 14.96
N TRP A 26 6.30 -3.31 13.85
CA TRP A 26 6.65 -2.81 12.52
C TRP A 26 6.21 -1.35 12.31
N PHE A 27 5.00 -1.00 12.74
CA PHE A 27 4.52 0.38 12.66
C PHE A 27 5.39 1.32 13.51
N LEU A 28 5.71 0.95 14.76
CA LEU A 28 6.52 1.77 15.66
C LEU A 28 7.96 1.92 15.14
N ASP A 29 8.54 0.84 14.61
CA ASP A 29 9.87 0.86 14.02
C ASP A 29 9.91 1.77 12.77
N THR A 30 8.91 1.65 11.89
CA THR A 30 8.74 2.52 10.73
C THR A 30 8.55 3.99 11.16
N TYR A 31 7.69 4.25 12.13
CA TYR A 31 7.49 5.59 12.68
C TYR A 31 8.81 6.17 13.21
N ASN A 32 9.53 5.42 14.03
CA ASN A 32 10.81 5.88 14.60
C ASN A 32 11.85 6.13 13.51
N GLU A 33 11.87 5.31 12.47
CA GLU A 33 12.80 5.49 11.36
C GLU A 33 12.51 6.78 10.59
N ILE A 34 11.27 6.97 10.13
CA ILE A 34 10.93 8.16 9.32
C ILE A 34 11.03 9.46 10.12
N ARG A 35 10.82 9.42 11.44
CA ARG A 35 10.94 10.62 12.29
C ARG A 35 12.37 11.17 12.39
N LYS A 36 13.36 10.42 11.95
CA LYS A 36 14.74 10.92 11.81
C LYS A 36 14.89 11.90 10.64
N TYR A 37 14.00 11.81 9.65
CA TYR A 37 14.13 12.51 8.36
C TYR A 37 12.99 13.49 8.08
N THR A 38 11.82 13.28 8.66
CA THR A 38 10.63 14.12 8.39
C THR A 38 9.83 14.48 9.63
N GLN A 39 9.16 15.64 9.57
CA GLN A 39 8.18 16.07 10.57
C GLN A 39 6.74 16.09 10.00
N ARG A 40 6.52 15.58 8.78
CA ARG A 40 5.19 15.53 8.16
C ARG A 40 4.21 14.79 9.06
N PRO A 41 2.93 15.19 9.10
CA PRO A 41 1.91 14.42 9.81
C PRO A 41 1.74 13.03 9.16
N ILE A 42 1.40 12.04 9.99
CA ILE A 42 1.25 10.65 9.58
C ILE A 42 -0.20 10.24 9.74
N ILE A 43 -0.76 9.62 8.72
CA ILE A 43 -1.99 8.83 8.80
C ILE A 43 -1.58 7.37 8.96
N PHE A 44 -1.97 6.75 10.06
CA PHE A 44 -1.88 5.30 10.23
C PHE A 44 -3.21 4.66 9.85
N ARG A 45 -3.20 3.85 8.80
CA ARG A 45 -4.36 3.09 8.34
C ARG A 45 -4.13 1.60 8.61
N PRO A 46 -4.69 1.03 9.70
CA PRO A 46 -4.56 -0.40 9.98
C PRO A 46 -5.29 -1.24 8.92
N HIS A 47 -4.88 -2.49 8.77
CA HIS A 47 -5.62 -3.42 7.92
C HIS A 47 -7.00 -3.73 8.57
N PRO A 48 -8.11 -3.71 7.81
CA PRO A 48 -9.47 -3.84 8.37
C PRO A 48 -9.71 -5.15 9.13
N ARG A 49 -8.95 -6.19 8.81
CA ARG A 49 -9.02 -7.51 9.49
C ARG A 49 -7.94 -7.71 10.56
N CYS A 50 -7.08 -6.74 10.79
CA CYS A 50 -6.03 -6.79 11.81
C CYS A 50 -6.32 -5.73 12.87
N ARG A 51 -7.06 -6.12 13.91
CA ARG A 51 -7.40 -5.21 15.01
C ARG A 51 -6.15 -4.94 15.84
N LEU A 52 -5.69 -3.71 15.79
CA LEU A 52 -4.56 -3.23 16.58
C LEU A 52 -5.06 -2.30 17.68
N PRO A 53 -4.45 -2.35 18.88
CA PRO A 53 -4.72 -1.33 19.90
C PRO A 53 -4.32 0.05 19.36
N GLU A 54 -4.71 1.12 20.07
CA GLU A 54 -4.35 2.50 19.72
C GLU A 54 -2.85 2.76 19.98
N ILE A 55 -2.00 2.11 19.18
CA ILE A 55 -0.53 2.20 19.31
C ILE A 55 0.02 3.58 18.93
N GLU A 56 -0.73 4.32 18.13
CA GLU A 56 -0.40 5.70 17.73
C GLU A 56 -0.66 6.72 18.85
N ARG A 57 -1.37 6.33 19.90
CA ARG A 57 -1.73 7.20 21.01
C ARG A 57 -0.49 7.71 21.73
N GLY A 58 -0.31 9.02 21.74
CA GLY A 58 0.85 9.69 22.34
C GLY A 58 2.05 9.84 21.37
N LEU A 59 1.96 9.33 20.16
CA LEU A 59 2.96 9.62 19.12
C LEU A 59 2.71 11.01 18.51
N ARG A 60 3.80 11.68 18.19
CA ARG A 60 3.73 13.04 17.67
C ARG A 60 3.18 13.08 16.24
N HIS A 61 2.12 13.85 16.01
CA HIS A 61 1.49 14.07 14.70
C HIS A 61 1.13 12.77 13.97
N VAL A 62 0.53 11.83 14.69
CA VAL A 62 -0.01 10.58 14.11
C VAL A 62 -1.52 10.55 14.31
N PHE A 63 -2.23 10.29 13.25
CA PHE A 63 -3.69 10.19 13.21
C PHE A 63 -4.08 8.81 12.70
N ARG A 64 -4.99 8.14 13.40
CA ARG A 64 -5.55 6.87 12.94
C ARG A 64 -6.70 7.15 11.97
N GLN A 65 -6.70 6.44 10.85
CA GLN A 65 -7.79 6.40 9.90
C GLN A 65 -8.23 4.96 9.68
N GLU A 66 -9.39 4.60 10.22
CA GLU A 66 -9.96 3.28 9.97
C GLU A 66 -10.46 3.17 8.52
N PRO A 67 -10.14 2.06 7.82
CA PRO A 67 -10.65 1.84 6.47
C PRO A 67 -12.18 1.83 6.46
N GLN A 68 -12.77 2.61 5.54
CA GLN A 68 -14.21 2.67 5.37
C GLN A 68 -14.65 1.64 4.33
N HIS A 69 -15.65 0.84 4.68
CA HIS A 69 -16.19 -0.17 3.77
C HIS A 69 -16.98 0.51 2.64
N VAL A 70 -16.75 0.11 1.40
CA VAL A 70 -17.54 0.59 0.27
C VAL A 70 -18.91 -0.09 0.28
N ASN A 71 -19.98 0.71 0.33
CA ASN A 71 -21.36 0.21 0.37
C ASN A 71 -21.66 -0.71 -0.82
N GLY A 72 -22.28 -1.84 -0.53
CA GLY A 72 -22.69 -2.81 -1.55
C GLY A 72 -21.58 -3.77 -2.01
N THR A 73 -20.38 -3.70 -1.43
CA THR A 73 -19.29 -4.62 -1.71
C THR A 73 -19.00 -5.51 -0.50
N TYR A 74 -18.50 -6.73 -0.77
CA TYR A 74 -18.16 -7.68 0.31
C TYR A 74 -16.85 -7.32 1.02
N ASP A 75 -15.85 -6.87 0.29
CA ASP A 75 -14.48 -6.72 0.79
C ASP A 75 -13.72 -5.56 0.13
N SER A 76 -14.43 -4.56 -0.33
CA SER A 76 -13.81 -3.35 -0.87
C SER A 76 -13.83 -2.23 0.16
N PHE A 77 -12.71 -1.54 0.28
CA PHE A 77 -12.52 -0.43 1.20
C PHE A 77 -12.12 0.82 0.42
N ASP A 78 -12.61 1.96 0.88
CA ASP A 78 -12.16 3.25 0.35
C ASP A 78 -10.68 3.44 0.71
N MET A 79 -9.87 3.56 -0.32
CA MET A 79 -8.42 3.73 -0.21
C MET A 79 -7.99 5.15 -0.58
N GLY A 80 -8.87 6.15 -0.38
CA GLY A 80 -8.59 7.54 -0.71
C GLY A 80 -7.18 8.00 -0.36
N PHE A 81 -6.55 8.68 -1.31
CA PHE A 81 -5.19 9.23 -1.20
C PHE A 81 -5.19 10.76 -1.21
N ASP A 82 -6.33 11.37 -0.88
CA ASP A 82 -6.45 12.81 -0.80
C ASP A 82 -5.42 13.36 0.18
N ASP A 83 -4.65 14.35 -0.30
CA ASP A 83 -3.59 15.02 0.46
C ASP A 83 -2.48 14.10 0.99
N VAL A 84 -2.34 12.88 0.42
CA VAL A 84 -1.22 11.98 0.74
C VAL A 84 0.02 12.37 -0.06
N TYR A 85 1.11 12.64 0.65
CA TYR A 85 2.43 12.95 0.08
C TYR A 85 3.13 11.68 -0.43
N CYS A 86 3.18 10.65 0.40
CA CYS A 86 3.66 9.32 0.02
C CYS A 86 3.03 8.25 0.90
N THR A 87 3.07 7.01 0.43
CA THR A 87 2.55 5.83 1.15
C THR A 87 3.71 4.92 1.55
N ILE A 88 3.67 4.40 2.77
CA ILE A 88 4.55 3.32 3.23
C ILE A 88 3.71 2.08 3.45
N SER A 89 4.06 1.00 2.75
CA SER A 89 3.35 -0.28 2.82
C SER A 89 4.34 -1.42 2.60
N TYR A 90 4.26 -2.50 3.36
CA TYR A 90 5.20 -3.60 3.16
C TYR A 90 4.95 -4.29 1.80
N SER A 91 3.79 -4.94 1.63
CA SER A 91 3.42 -5.62 0.37
C SER A 91 1.92 -5.58 0.09
N SER A 92 1.15 -4.83 0.89
CA SER A 92 -0.31 -4.77 0.77
C SER A 92 -0.77 -3.83 -0.34
N ASN A 93 -2.01 -4.04 -0.78
CA ASN A 93 -2.63 -3.28 -1.88
C ASN A 93 -2.57 -1.74 -1.76
N PRO A 94 -2.62 -1.11 -0.59
CA PRO A 94 -2.46 0.35 -0.52
C PRO A 94 -1.21 0.89 -1.21
N GLY A 95 -0.09 0.15 -1.19
CA GLY A 95 1.12 0.54 -1.93
C GLY A 95 0.93 0.52 -3.46
N VAL A 96 0.22 -0.49 -3.95
CA VAL A 96 -0.14 -0.62 -5.38
C VAL A 96 -1.10 0.48 -5.81
N HIS A 97 -2.17 0.69 -5.06
CA HIS A 97 -3.16 1.75 -5.36
C HIS A 97 -2.54 3.15 -5.28
N SER A 98 -1.64 3.39 -4.34
CA SER A 98 -0.89 4.65 -4.25
C SER A 98 -0.18 4.97 -5.57
N VAL A 99 0.54 4.00 -6.12
CA VAL A 99 1.24 4.16 -7.40
C VAL A 99 0.26 4.36 -8.56
N ILE A 100 -0.87 3.65 -8.59
CA ILE A 100 -1.91 3.84 -9.60
C ILE A 100 -2.44 5.28 -9.57
N GLU A 101 -2.73 5.81 -8.39
CA GLU A 101 -3.24 7.17 -8.18
C GLU A 101 -2.18 8.28 -8.37
N GLY A 102 -0.92 7.90 -8.63
CA GLY A 102 0.15 8.88 -8.83
C GLY A 102 0.74 9.43 -7.55
N VAL A 103 0.62 8.69 -6.45
CA VAL A 103 1.25 9.01 -5.18
C VAL A 103 2.46 8.10 -4.98
N PRO A 104 3.67 8.65 -4.68
CA PRO A 104 4.86 7.84 -4.43
C PRO A 104 4.62 6.81 -3.32
N ALA A 105 5.16 5.61 -3.47
CA ALA A 105 5.09 4.59 -2.44
C ALA A 105 6.49 4.08 -2.06
N PHE A 106 6.66 3.72 -0.78
CA PHE A 106 7.80 2.95 -0.26
C PHE A 106 7.29 1.55 0.07
N VAL A 107 7.83 0.55 -0.60
CA VAL A 107 7.35 -0.83 -0.50
C VAL A 107 8.51 -1.82 -0.44
N SER A 108 8.25 -3.02 0.08
CA SER A 108 9.24 -4.10 0.04
C SER A 108 9.29 -4.77 -1.33
N THR A 109 10.33 -5.56 -1.57
CA THR A 109 10.50 -6.40 -2.77
C THR A 109 9.36 -7.41 -2.97
N HIS A 110 8.49 -7.62 -1.99
CA HIS A 110 7.32 -8.50 -2.07
C HIS A 110 6.07 -7.79 -2.61
N SER A 111 6.13 -6.48 -2.85
CA SER A 111 5.02 -5.72 -3.40
C SER A 111 4.99 -5.81 -4.92
N LEU A 112 3.79 -5.90 -5.48
CA LEU A 112 3.59 -5.81 -6.93
C LEU A 112 3.98 -4.44 -7.52
N ALA A 113 4.05 -3.41 -6.68
CA ALA A 113 4.46 -2.06 -7.09
C ALA A 113 5.98 -1.82 -7.02
N TYR A 114 6.78 -2.80 -6.60
CA TYR A 114 8.20 -2.59 -6.29
C TYR A 114 8.98 -1.95 -7.44
N ASP A 115 8.76 -2.39 -8.68
CA ASP A 115 9.50 -1.91 -9.86
C ASP A 115 9.23 -0.43 -10.21
N VAL A 116 8.16 0.15 -9.66
CA VAL A 116 7.72 1.54 -9.93
C VAL A 116 7.53 2.36 -8.64
N ALA A 117 8.09 1.89 -7.55
CA ALA A 117 8.03 2.50 -6.24
C ALA A 117 9.44 2.73 -5.67
N ASN A 118 9.52 3.23 -4.46
CA ASN A 118 10.75 3.33 -3.69
C ASN A 118 10.89 2.09 -2.79
N ASP A 119 12.12 1.65 -2.56
CA ASP A 119 12.39 0.56 -1.64
C ASP A 119 12.21 1.05 -0.19
N ILE A 120 11.48 0.27 0.61
CA ILE A 120 11.19 0.59 2.01
C ILE A 120 12.47 0.66 2.89
N ASP A 121 13.55 0.02 2.46
CA ASP A 121 14.83 0.09 3.17
C ASP A 121 15.52 1.47 3.01
N PHE A 122 15.04 2.31 2.10
CA PHE A 122 15.56 3.66 1.83
C PHE A 122 14.63 4.78 2.34
N LEU A 123 13.99 4.60 3.49
CA LEU A 123 13.12 5.61 4.12
C LEU A 123 13.85 6.92 4.46
N HIS A 124 15.17 6.97 4.40
CA HIS A 124 15.93 8.20 4.53
C HIS A 124 15.67 9.21 3.38
N ASP A 125 15.18 8.73 2.24
CA ASP A 125 14.81 9.55 1.07
C ASP A 125 13.34 10.00 1.09
N ILE A 126 12.66 9.86 2.23
CA ILE A 126 11.19 10.08 2.32
C ILE A 126 10.75 11.50 1.94
N GLU A 127 11.62 12.50 2.06
CA GLU A 127 11.32 13.87 1.61
C GLU A 127 11.55 14.09 0.12
N ASN A 128 12.14 13.13 -0.58
CA ASN A 128 12.41 13.20 -2.01
C ASN A 128 12.07 11.86 -2.71
N PRO A 129 10.85 11.35 -2.54
CA PRO A 129 10.48 10.06 -3.14
C PRO A 129 10.51 10.15 -4.67
N ILE A 130 11.04 9.12 -5.30
CA ILE A 130 11.02 9.02 -6.75
C ILE A 130 9.65 8.53 -7.25
N MET A 131 9.29 8.97 -8.46
CA MET A 131 8.14 8.51 -9.23
C MET A 131 8.63 8.05 -10.61
N PRO A 132 9.05 6.79 -10.76
CA PRO A 132 9.42 6.25 -12.07
C PRO A 132 8.26 6.31 -13.08
N ASP A 133 8.57 6.29 -14.38
CA ASP A 133 7.54 6.09 -15.41
C ASP A 133 6.90 4.71 -15.18
N ARG A 134 5.59 4.73 -14.96
CA ARG A 134 4.78 3.54 -14.67
C ARG A 134 3.85 3.12 -15.81
N THR A 135 3.98 3.75 -16.97
CA THR A 135 3.05 3.51 -18.10
C THR A 135 3.02 2.05 -18.51
N GLN A 136 4.18 1.43 -18.69
CA GLN A 136 4.25 0.02 -19.04
C GLN A 136 3.75 -0.87 -17.90
N TRP A 137 4.15 -0.58 -16.68
CA TRP A 137 3.69 -1.32 -15.49
C TRP A 137 2.17 -1.26 -15.33
N LEU A 138 1.54 -0.08 -15.52
CA LEU A 138 0.07 0.07 -15.48
C LEU A 138 -0.62 -0.79 -16.54
N ASN A 139 -0.08 -0.81 -17.76
CA ASN A 139 -0.61 -1.65 -18.82
C ASN A 139 -0.51 -3.15 -18.46
N ASP A 140 0.63 -3.58 -17.96
CA ASP A 140 0.85 -4.98 -17.57
C ASP A 140 -0.06 -5.36 -16.39
N TYR A 141 -0.16 -4.48 -15.39
CA TYR A 141 -1.00 -4.68 -14.21
C TYR A 141 -2.49 -4.80 -14.58
N ALA A 142 -2.99 -3.94 -15.46
CA ALA A 142 -4.37 -3.97 -15.95
C ALA A 142 -4.74 -5.30 -16.64
N HIS A 143 -3.75 -6.06 -17.13
CA HIS A 143 -3.97 -7.38 -17.71
C HIS A 143 -3.86 -8.55 -16.72
N THR A 144 -3.59 -8.26 -15.45
CA THR A 144 -3.52 -9.27 -14.38
C THR A 144 -4.75 -9.28 -13.48
N GLU A 145 -5.55 -8.22 -13.50
CA GLU A 145 -6.78 -8.13 -12.73
C GLU A 145 -8.01 -8.29 -13.62
N TYR A 146 -8.98 -9.03 -13.13
CA TYR A 146 -10.23 -9.31 -13.84
C TYR A 146 -11.41 -9.19 -12.89
N THR A 147 -12.49 -8.64 -13.38
CA THR A 147 -13.76 -8.63 -12.66
C THR A 147 -14.35 -10.04 -12.57
N LEU A 148 -15.25 -10.27 -11.62
CA LEU A 148 -15.97 -11.55 -11.51
C LEU A 148 -16.74 -11.88 -12.79
N GLU A 149 -17.27 -10.88 -13.49
CA GLU A 149 -17.97 -11.06 -14.77
C GLU A 149 -17.00 -11.54 -15.86
N GLU A 150 -15.85 -10.92 -16.02
CA GLU A 150 -14.82 -11.32 -16.98
C GLU A 150 -14.30 -12.74 -16.70
N ILE A 151 -14.13 -13.09 -15.41
CA ILE A 151 -13.77 -14.44 -14.98
C ILE A 151 -14.86 -15.42 -15.39
N SER A 152 -16.13 -15.09 -15.15
CA SER A 152 -17.28 -15.95 -15.53
C SER A 152 -17.40 -16.17 -17.03
N GLN A 153 -16.96 -15.20 -17.84
CA GLN A 153 -16.92 -15.26 -19.30
C GLN A 153 -15.66 -15.97 -19.84
N GLY A 154 -14.75 -16.39 -18.97
CA GLY A 154 -13.50 -17.06 -19.32
C GLY A 154 -12.47 -16.17 -20.00
N ILE A 155 -12.57 -14.86 -19.85
CA ILE A 155 -11.64 -13.89 -20.47
C ILE A 155 -10.19 -14.14 -20.03
N PRO A 156 -9.87 -14.35 -18.72
CA PRO A 156 -8.50 -14.63 -18.29
C PRO A 156 -7.90 -15.82 -19.01
N LEU A 157 -8.67 -16.89 -19.16
CA LEU A 157 -8.22 -18.11 -19.82
C LEU A 157 -7.95 -17.90 -21.33
N LYS A 158 -8.80 -17.13 -22.02
CA LYS A 158 -8.60 -16.78 -23.43
C LYS A 158 -7.32 -15.95 -23.60
N ASN A 159 -7.07 -14.97 -22.71
CA ASN A 159 -5.87 -14.14 -22.76
C ASN A 159 -4.59 -14.94 -22.52
N LEU A 160 -4.61 -15.87 -21.59
CA LEU A 160 -3.47 -16.76 -21.34
C LEU A 160 -3.18 -17.69 -22.52
N THR A 161 -4.20 -18.27 -23.13
CA THR A 161 -4.04 -19.22 -24.26
C THR A 161 -3.62 -18.51 -25.54
N SER A 162 -4.03 -17.26 -25.78
CA SER A 162 -3.62 -16.50 -26.97
C SER A 162 -2.15 -16.10 -26.97
N LYS A 163 -1.48 -16.10 -25.81
CA LYS A 163 -0.05 -15.84 -25.68
C LYS A 163 0.83 -17.10 -25.83
N LEU A 164 0.21 -18.29 -25.92
CA LEU A 164 0.90 -19.57 -26.02
C LEU A 164 0.95 -20.12 -27.45
N ILE A 165 0.36 -19.40 -28.41
CA ILE A 165 0.37 -19.68 -29.85
C ILE A 165 1.18 -18.60 -30.56
#